data_d12564ac6fa57230e1da3a0ac76391dc
#
_entry.id   d12564ac6fa57230e1da3a0ac76391dc
#
_cell.length_a   1.000
_cell.length_b   1.000
_cell.length_c   1.000
_cell.angle_alpha   90.00
_cell.angle_beta   90.00
_cell.angle_gamma   90.00
#
_symmetry.space_group_name_H-M   'P 1'
#
loop_
_entity.id
_entity.type
_entity.pdbx_description
1 polymer ?
#
loop_
_entity_poly.entity_id
_entity_poly.type
_entity_poly.pdbx_seq_one_letter_code
_entity_poly.pdbx_strand_id
1 'polypeptide(L)'
;MTTATLTQEVTYVDAISQALDEEMRRDERVFLMGEDIGAYGGAFKVTEGFLKKYGEWRVLDTPISESGIVGAAIGAAMMGLRPVVEMQFADFISCAFDQITEVAAKNHYRWGAAVPLVIRAPFGGGVHGGPFHSECPEGWFFHSPGLKIVAPSTPYDAKGLLKAAIRDPNPVLYFEHKFLYRRIKAALPQKDYIVPLGKAEVKRTGRDVSLITYGAMVHLALEAAELLGKEGIDLEVVDLRTLIPLDKETIYASVRKTSKVILLHEDNKTGGIGAEISALLAED
;
A
#
# COMPACT_ATOMS: atom_id res chain seq x y z
N MET A 1 -17.28 -15.72 -19.30
CA MET A 1 -16.85 -14.81 -18.24
C MET A 1 -18.05 -14.63 -17.29
N THR A 2 -18.00 -15.20 -16.10
CA THR A 2 -19.09 -15.07 -15.12
C THR A 2 -19.00 -13.66 -14.55
N THR A 3 -19.98 -12.81 -14.84
CA THR A 3 -20.13 -11.48 -14.23
C THR A 3 -20.19 -11.65 -12.73
N ALA A 4 -19.14 -11.23 -12.01
CA ALA A 4 -19.18 -11.16 -10.57
C ALA A 4 -20.26 -10.16 -10.18
N THR A 5 -21.23 -10.58 -9.38
CA THR A 5 -22.26 -9.69 -8.85
C THR A 5 -21.58 -8.62 -7.99
N LEU A 6 -21.67 -7.37 -8.42
CA LEU A 6 -21.19 -6.23 -7.64
C LEU A 6 -22.14 -5.98 -6.47
N THR A 7 -21.59 -5.67 -5.31
CA THR A 7 -22.36 -5.33 -4.13
C THR A 7 -22.33 -3.84 -3.85
N GLN A 8 -22.83 -3.47 -2.68
CA GLN A 8 -22.83 -2.12 -2.13
C GLN A 8 -21.49 -1.42 -2.32
N GLU A 9 -21.50 -0.16 -2.70
CA GLU A 9 -20.31 0.69 -2.73
C GLU A 9 -19.70 0.81 -1.34
N VAL A 10 -18.39 0.60 -1.23
CA VAL A 10 -17.62 0.73 0.00
C VAL A 10 -16.57 1.81 -0.16
N THR A 11 -16.26 2.49 0.92
CA THR A 11 -15.15 3.46 0.93
C THR A 11 -13.80 2.75 0.89
N TYR A 12 -12.75 3.50 0.60
CA TYR A 12 -11.38 2.95 0.63
C TYR A 12 -11.00 2.42 2.02
N VAL A 13 -11.36 3.12 3.11
CA VAL A 13 -11.11 2.66 4.48
C VAL A 13 -11.91 1.41 4.82
N ASP A 14 -13.17 1.32 4.37
CA ASP A 14 -13.99 0.12 4.58
C ASP A 14 -13.44 -1.09 3.80
N ALA A 15 -12.87 -0.87 2.61
CA ALA A 15 -12.23 -1.91 1.81
C ALA A 15 -11.01 -2.51 2.54
N ILE A 16 -10.21 -1.68 3.21
CA ILE A 16 -9.10 -2.11 4.06
C ILE A 16 -9.61 -2.91 5.27
N SER A 17 -10.62 -2.38 5.98
CA SER A 17 -11.25 -3.06 7.10
C SER A 17 -11.82 -4.42 6.71
N GLN A 18 -12.50 -4.51 5.56
CA GLN A 18 -12.99 -5.78 5.02
C GLN A 18 -11.85 -6.77 4.70
N ALA A 19 -10.73 -6.30 4.14
CA ALA A 19 -9.58 -7.15 3.87
C ALA A 19 -9.03 -7.78 5.16
N LEU A 20 -8.86 -6.98 6.21
CA LEU A 20 -8.41 -7.45 7.51
C LEU A 20 -9.40 -8.47 8.12
N ASP A 21 -10.70 -8.14 8.10
CA ASP A 21 -11.75 -9.02 8.62
C ASP A 21 -11.79 -10.37 7.90
N GLU A 22 -11.68 -10.36 6.58
CA GLU A 22 -11.68 -11.59 5.78
C GLU A 22 -10.43 -12.43 6.03
N GLU A 23 -9.24 -11.82 6.12
CA GLU A 23 -8.01 -12.57 6.38
C GLU A 23 -7.93 -13.10 7.82
N MET A 24 -8.40 -12.34 8.81
CA MET A 24 -8.50 -12.82 10.19
C MET A 24 -9.50 -13.98 10.37
N ARG A 25 -10.58 -13.99 9.58
CA ARG A 25 -11.51 -15.13 9.55
C ARG A 25 -10.93 -16.33 8.82
N ARG A 26 -10.15 -16.12 7.80
CA ARG A 26 -9.56 -17.17 6.97
C ARG A 26 -8.41 -17.89 7.67
N ASP A 27 -7.60 -17.17 8.44
CA ASP A 27 -6.37 -17.70 9.04
C ASP A 27 -6.24 -17.21 10.49
N GLU A 28 -6.28 -18.13 11.44
CA GLU A 28 -6.18 -17.80 12.86
C GLU A 28 -4.81 -17.26 13.28
N ARG A 29 -3.78 -17.43 12.46
CA ARG A 29 -2.44 -16.89 12.69
C ARG A 29 -2.36 -15.37 12.42
N VAL A 30 -3.31 -14.81 11.69
CA VAL A 30 -3.37 -13.36 11.41
C VAL A 30 -3.85 -12.64 12.67
N PHE A 31 -3.07 -11.69 13.16
CA PHE A 31 -3.44 -10.82 14.27
C PHE A 31 -3.00 -9.38 14.00
N LEU A 32 -3.65 -8.44 14.66
CA LEU A 32 -3.40 -7.01 14.52
C LEU A 32 -2.67 -6.48 15.75
N MET A 33 -1.75 -5.56 15.55
CA MET A 33 -0.96 -4.94 16.62
C MET A 33 -0.71 -3.47 16.27
N GLY A 34 -0.88 -2.58 17.24
CA GLY A 34 -0.65 -1.15 17.04
C GLY A 34 -1.25 -0.30 18.15
N GLU A 35 -1.09 1.01 18.02
CA GLU A 35 -1.56 1.98 18.98
C GLU A 35 -3.06 2.28 18.77
N ASP A 36 -3.84 2.21 19.85
CA ASP A 36 -5.28 2.52 19.88
C ASP A 36 -6.14 1.70 18.89
N ILE A 37 -5.64 0.58 18.36
CA ILE A 37 -6.36 -0.22 17.35
C ILE A 37 -7.46 -1.10 17.94
N GLY A 38 -7.45 -1.34 19.25
CA GLY A 38 -8.40 -2.21 19.94
C GLY A 38 -9.67 -1.47 20.34
N ALA A 39 -9.70 -0.93 21.55
CA ALA A 39 -10.90 -0.30 22.11
C ALA A 39 -11.34 0.94 21.33
N TYR A 40 -10.40 1.74 20.86
CA TYR A 40 -10.68 2.94 20.07
C TYR A 40 -10.97 2.63 18.59
N GLY A 41 -10.44 1.53 18.05
CA GLY A 41 -10.64 1.09 16.67
C GLY A 41 -9.72 1.76 15.64
N GLY A 42 -8.56 2.25 16.10
CA GLY A 42 -7.57 2.96 15.28
C GLY A 42 -7.90 4.43 15.04
N ALA A 43 -6.89 5.24 14.75
CA ALA A 43 -7.03 6.68 14.48
C ALA A 43 -8.04 6.98 13.35
N PHE A 44 -8.13 6.10 12.37
CA PHE A 44 -9.01 6.22 11.21
C PHE A 44 -10.20 5.27 11.21
N LYS A 45 -10.42 4.52 12.31
CA LYS A 45 -11.53 3.55 12.50
C LYS A 45 -11.46 2.32 11.59
N VAL A 46 -10.29 1.94 11.14
CA VAL A 46 -10.10 0.74 10.32
C VAL A 46 -10.45 -0.54 11.07
N THR A 47 -10.12 -0.60 12.36
CA THR A 47 -10.30 -1.79 13.23
C THR A 47 -11.46 -1.65 14.22
N GLU A 48 -12.39 -0.72 13.98
CA GLU A 48 -13.55 -0.52 14.84
C GLU A 48 -14.36 -1.81 15.02
N GLY A 49 -14.60 -2.19 16.27
CA GLY A 49 -15.33 -3.42 16.63
C GLY A 49 -14.53 -4.72 16.57
N PHE A 50 -13.28 -4.70 16.07
CA PHE A 50 -12.44 -5.91 15.92
C PHE A 50 -12.07 -6.51 17.28
N LEU A 51 -11.74 -5.69 18.28
CA LEU A 51 -11.44 -6.18 19.64
C LEU A 51 -12.59 -7.01 20.19
N LYS A 52 -13.84 -6.53 20.04
CA LYS A 52 -15.03 -7.27 20.48
C LYS A 52 -15.23 -8.57 19.70
N LYS A 53 -14.88 -8.58 18.40
CA LYS A 53 -15.08 -9.73 17.50
C LYS A 53 -14.03 -10.82 17.65
N TYR A 54 -12.76 -10.43 17.80
CA TYR A 54 -11.61 -11.34 17.75
C TYR A 54 -10.89 -11.52 19.09
N GLY A 55 -11.15 -10.66 20.08
CA GLY A 55 -10.51 -10.71 21.39
C GLY A 55 -9.11 -10.07 21.42
N GLU A 56 -8.63 -9.87 22.63
CA GLU A 56 -7.37 -9.17 22.94
C GLU A 56 -6.10 -9.89 22.43
N TRP A 57 -6.15 -11.20 22.22
CA TRP A 57 -5.02 -11.96 21.66
C TRP A 57 -4.90 -11.86 20.13
N ARG A 58 -5.92 -11.34 19.48
CA ARG A 58 -5.94 -11.15 18.02
C ARG A 58 -5.96 -9.67 17.61
N VAL A 59 -6.24 -8.76 18.56
CA VAL A 59 -6.21 -7.31 18.37
C VAL A 59 -5.53 -6.70 19.58
N LEU A 60 -4.25 -6.41 19.46
CA LEU A 60 -3.39 -5.98 20.55
C LEU A 60 -3.18 -4.47 20.52
N ASP A 61 -3.74 -3.78 21.51
CA ASP A 61 -3.36 -2.39 21.80
C ASP A 61 -1.95 -2.37 22.40
N THR A 62 -1.09 -1.50 21.90
CA THR A 62 0.29 -1.36 22.37
C THR A 62 0.54 0.02 22.97
N PRO A 63 1.54 0.16 23.85
CA PRO A 63 2.13 1.47 24.11
C PRO A 63 2.72 2.10 22.85
N ILE A 64 2.94 3.41 22.86
CA ILE A 64 3.68 4.13 21.81
C ILE A 64 5.13 3.64 21.83
N SER A 65 5.47 2.77 20.91
CA SER A 65 6.79 2.15 20.78
C SER A 65 6.94 1.44 19.44
N GLU A 66 7.03 2.16 18.35
CA GLU A 66 7.01 1.63 16.98
C GLU A 66 8.12 0.60 16.75
N SER A 67 9.34 0.85 17.26
CA SER A 67 10.44 -0.13 17.22
C SER A 67 10.09 -1.42 17.98
N GLY A 68 9.47 -1.30 19.15
CA GLY A 68 9.00 -2.44 19.94
C GLY A 68 7.89 -3.23 19.24
N ILE A 69 6.93 -2.52 18.64
CA ILE A 69 5.82 -3.10 17.89
C ILE A 69 6.36 -3.93 16.72
N VAL A 70 7.20 -3.32 15.88
CA VAL A 70 7.75 -4.01 14.71
C VAL A 70 8.68 -5.15 15.11
N GLY A 71 9.53 -4.97 16.13
CA GLY A 71 10.41 -6.02 16.62
C GLY A 71 9.67 -7.24 17.17
N ALA A 72 8.60 -7.01 17.96
CA ALA A 72 7.73 -8.08 18.46
C ALA A 72 7.01 -8.80 17.32
N ALA A 73 6.51 -8.04 16.33
CA ALA A 73 5.85 -8.60 15.15
C ALA A 73 6.80 -9.46 14.31
N ILE A 74 8.07 -9.05 14.12
CA ILE A 74 9.08 -9.86 13.44
C ILE A 74 9.28 -11.20 14.17
N GLY A 75 9.44 -11.16 15.50
CA GLY A 75 9.57 -12.37 16.32
C GLY A 75 8.35 -13.29 16.18
N ALA A 76 7.14 -12.74 16.24
CA ALA A 76 5.90 -13.49 16.06
C ALA A 76 5.80 -14.10 14.64
N ALA A 77 6.19 -13.36 13.60
CA ALA A 77 6.23 -13.85 12.22
C ALA A 77 7.21 -15.02 12.05
N MET A 78 8.40 -14.92 12.65
CA MET A 78 9.39 -16.01 12.63
C MET A 78 8.90 -17.26 13.38
N MET A 79 7.99 -17.11 14.36
CA MET A 79 7.32 -18.21 15.06
C MET A 79 6.09 -18.76 14.32
N GLY A 80 5.82 -18.29 13.11
CA GLY A 80 4.76 -18.82 12.23
C GLY A 80 3.44 -18.08 12.29
N LEU A 81 3.33 -16.97 13.03
CA LEU A 81 2.18 -16.08 13.00
C LEU A 81 2.22 -15.13 11.79
N ARG A 82 1.13 -14.41 11.55
CA ARG A 82 1.00 -13.43 10.47
C ARG A 82 0.55 -12.07 11.03
N PRO A 83 1.47 -11.32 11.63
CA PRO A 83 1.16 -10.00 12.16
C PRO A 83 0.87 -8.99 11.05
N VAL A 84 -0.14 -8.16 11.32
CA VAL A 84 -0.40 -6.92 10.60
C VAL A 84 -0.28 -5.81 11.63
N VAL A 85 0.78 -5.02 11.54
CA VAL A 85 0.99 -3.89 12.44
C VAL A 85 0.50 -2.59 11.78
N GLU A 86 -0.05 -1.70 12.60
CA GLU A 86 -0.46 -0.37 12.17
C GLU A 86 0.47 0.67 12.77
N MET A 87 1.13 1.47 11.93
CA MET A 87 1.68 2.75 12.32
C MET A 87 0.53 3.75 12.36
N GLN A 88 0.40 4.52 13.41
CA GLN A 88 -0.70 5.47 13.54
C GLN A 88 -0.69 6.51 12.40
N PHE A 89 0.51 6.94 12.00
CA PHE A 89 0.82 7.70 10.79
C PHE A 89 2.13 7.19 10.19
N ALA A 90 2.27 7.27 8.88
CA ALA A 90 3.48 6.83 8.18
C ALA A 90 4.74 7.59 8.62
N ASP A 91 4.58 8.83 9.05
CA ASP A 91 5.65 9.68 9.58
C ASP A 91 6.43 8.98 10.72
N PHE A 92 5.72 8.23 11.57
CA PHE A 92 6.32 7.54 12.72
C PHE A 92 6.99 6.20 12.38
N ILE A 93 6.89 5.72 11.13
CA ILE A 93 7.60 4.52 10.69
C ILE A 93 9.12 4.66 10.83
N SER A 94 9.61 5.92 10.84
CA SER A 94 11.00 6.25 11.10
C SER A 94 11.49 5.76 12.47
N CYS A 95 10.60 5.69 13.47
CA CYS A 95 10.92 5.17 14.81
C CYS A 95 11.16 3.64 14.82
N ALA A 96 10.78 2.92 13.76
CA ALA A 96 11.02 1.49 13.61
C ALA A 96 11.99 1.16 12.45
N PHE A 97 12.72 2.16 11.95
CA PHE A 97 13.53 2.04 10.74
C PHE A 97 14.54 0.89 10.79
N ASP A 98 15.28 0.76 11.88
CA ASP A 98 16.26 -0.32 12.07
C ASP A 98 15.62 -1.71 12.06
N GLN A 99 14.47 -1.87 12.73
CA GLN A 99 13.74 -3.14 12.76
C GLN A 99 13.26 -3.55 11.36
N ILE A 100 12.84 -2.58 10.56
CA ILE A 100 12.37 -2.82 9.19
C ILE A 100 13.54 -3.14 8.26
N THR A 101 14.57 -2.27 8.23
CA THR A 101 15.64 -2.34 7.23
C THR A 101 16.73 -3.34 7.57
N GLU A 102 17.07 -3.50 8.86
CA GLU A 102 18.13 -4.40 9.29
C GLU A 102 17.62 -5.80 9.65
N VAL A 103 16.44 -5.89 10.26
CA VAL A 103 15.93 -7.19 10.72
C VAL A 103 14.93 -7.78 9.73
N ALA A 104 13.76 -7.15 9.52
CA ALA A 104 12.72 -7.73 8.66
C ALA A 104 13.20 -7.96 7.22
N ALA A 105 13.81 -6.95 6.61
CA ALA A 105 14.26 -7.01 5.22
C ALA A 105 15.33 -8.10 4.96
N LYS A 106 16.27 -8.28 5.90
CA LYS A 106 17.47 -9.10 5.68
C LYS A 106 17.35 -10.53 6.18
N ASN A 107 16.33 -10.86 6.98
CA ASN A 107 16.20 -12.19 7.61
C ASN A 107 16.15 -13.33 6.58
N HIS A 108 15.38 -13.16 5.51
CA HIS A 108 15.31 -14.19 4.47
C HIS A 108 16.67 -14.44 3.81
N TYR A 109 17.38 -13.37 3.45
CA TYR A 109 18.71 -13.47 2.83
C TYR A 109 19.72 -14.12 3.78
N ARG A 110 19.72 -13.73 5.05
CA ARG A 110 20.71 -14.18 6.04
C ARG A 110 20.47 -15.60 6.54
N TRP A 111 19.20 -15.96 6.78
CA TRP A 111 18.84 -17.19 7.49
C TRP A 111 17.91 -18.10 6.71
N GLY A 112 17.41 -17.69 5.55
CA GLY A 112 16.33 -18.38 4.85
C GLY A 112 14.96 -18.29 5.57
N ALA A 113 14.87 -17.48 6.63
CA ALA A 113 13.66 -17.38 7.44
C ALA A 113 12.63 -16.45 6.79
N ALA A 114 11.41 -16.94 6.61
CA ALA A 114 10.27 -16.12 6.20
C ALA A 114 9.89 -15.14 7.32
N VAL A 115 9.51 -13.92 6.95
CA VAL A 115 8.96 -12.92 7.86
C VAL A 115 7.63 -12.39 7.26
N PRO A 116 6.54 -13.16 7.36
CA PRO A 116 5.22 -12.78 6.84
C PRO A 116 4.61 -11.66 7.69
N LEU A 117 5.09 -10.44 7.53
CA LEU A 117 4.72 -9.24 8.27
C LEU A 117 4.16 -8.20 7.32
N VAL A 118 3.03 -7.60 7.65
CA VAL A 118 2.52 -6.40 6.98
C VAL A 118 2.63 -5.22 7.94
N ILE A 119 3.21 -4.13 7.45
CA ILE A 119 3.24 -2.84 8.16
C ILE A 119 2.35 -1.88 7.38
N ARG A 120 1.17 -1.59 7.93
CA ARG A 120 0.25 -0.58 7.43
C ARG A 120 0.69 0.78 7.91
N ALA A 121 0.76 1.73 7.00
CA ALA A 121 1.21 3.09 7.30
C ALA A 121 0.34 4.12 6.55
N PRO A 122 -0.56 4.82 7.27
CA PRO A 122 -1.37 5.90 6.70
C PRO A 122 -0.48 7.10 6.30
N PHE A 123 -0.29 7.33 4.99
CA PHE A 123 0.66 8.31 4.44
C PHE A 123 -0.03 9.44 3.65
N GLY A 124 0.76 10.40 3.19
CA GLY A 124 0.36 11.46 2.27
C GLY A 124 -0.29 12.68 2.92
N GLY A 125 -0.36 13.77 2.18
CA GLY A 125 -0.90 15.05 2.60
C GLY A 125 -2.39 15.23 2.32
N GLY A 126 -2.83 16.51 2.21
CA GLY A 126 -4.19 16.88 1.86
C GLY A 126 -5.24 16.75 2.98
N VAL A 127 -4.84 16.34 4.19
CA VAL A 127 -5.71 16.20 5.37
C VAL A 127 -5.49 17.27 6.43
N HIS A 128 -4.59 18.22 6.17
CA HIS A 128 -4.25 19.33 7.07
C HIS A 128 -3.66 18.89 8.43
N GLY A 129 -2.93 17.76 8.46
CA GLY A 129 -2.30 17.22 9.66
C GLY A 129 -0.99 17.92 10.06
N GLY A 130 -0.48 18.85 9.23
CA GLY A 130 0.81 19.50 9.42
C GLY A 130 2.00 18.61 9.03
N PRO A 131 3.23 19.09 9.22
CA PRO A 131 4.44 18.42 8.69
C PRO A 131 4.75 17.06 9.32
N PHE A 132 4.27 16.79 10.53
CA PHE A 132 4.51 15.52 11.23
C PHE A 132 3.41 14.47 11.00
N HIS A 133 2.45 14.74 10.11
CA HIS A 133 1.32 13.86 9.82
C HIS A 133 0.97 13.87 8.33
N SER A 134 1.90 14.25 7.46
CA SER A 134 1.65 14.41 6.03
C SER A 134 2.80 13.93 5.14
N GLU A 135 3.75 13.18 5.68
CA GLU A 135 4.89 12.70 4.93
C GLU A 135 4.54 11.53 3.99
N CYS A 136 5.39 11.39 2.98
CA CYS A 136 5.42 10.27 2.05
C CYS A 136 6.77 9.54 2.22
N PRO A 137 6.92 8.68 3.23
CA PRO A 137 8.22 8.10 3.59
C PRO A 137 8.58 6.84 2.82
N GLU A 138 7.80 6.43 1.83
CA GLU A 138 8.05 5.22 1.04
C GLU A 138 9.43 5.22 0.40
N GLY A 139 9.95 6.40 0.01
CA GLY A 139 11.27 6.59 -0.57
C GLY A 139 12.42 6.14 0.34
N TRP A 140 12.24 6.22 1.66
CA TRP A 140 13.27 5.79 2.62
C TRP A 140 13.57 4.30 2.57
N PHE A 141 12.64 3.49 2.06
CA PHE A 141 12.72 2.04 2.06
C PHE A 141 13.11 1.42 0.71
N PHE A 142 13.19 2.22 -0.36
CA PHE A 142 13.58 1.71 -1.69
C PHE A 142 14.98 1.11 -1.72
N HIS A 143 15.87 1.58 -0.85
CA HIS A 143 17.24 1.08 -0.71
C HIS A 143 17.38 -0.19 0.12
N SER A 144 16.30 -0.75 0.64
CA SER A 144 16.32 -1.89 1.55
C SER A 144 15.87 -3.17 0.82
N PRO A 145 16.78 -3.93 0.20
CA PRO A 145 16.44 -5.19 -0.46
C PRO A 145 15.79 -6.18 0.52
N GLY A 146 14.75 -6.87 0.07
CA GLY A 146 14.00 -7.83 0.89
C GLY A 146 12.63 -7.32 1.34
N LEU A 147 12.35 -6.02 1.19
CA LEU A 147 11.02 -5.44 1.41
C LEU A 147 10.19 -5.46 0.13
N LYS A 148 8.87 -5.54 0.29
CA LYS A 148 7.89 -5.17 -0.73
C LYS A 148 7.17 -3.90 -0.29
N ILE A 149 6.83 -3.03 -1.25
CA ILE A 149 6.22 -1.72 -0.96
C ILE A 149 5.00 -1.54 -1.85
N VAL A 150 3.85 -1.29 -1.24
CA VAL A 150 2.55 -1.19 -1.90
C VAL A 150 1.88 0.13 -1.57
N ALA A 151 1.28 0.77 -2.56
CA ALA A 151 0.55 2.04 -2.40
C ALA A 151 -0.71 2.06 -3.30
N PRO A 152 -1.82 1.43 -2.89
CA PRO A 152 -3.03 1.34 -3.68
C PRO A 152 -3.73 2.69 -3.86
N SER A 153 -4.46 2.83 -4.96
CA SER A 153 -5.20 4.04 -5.32
C SER A 153 -6.73 3.88 -5.26
N THR A 154 -7.26 2.65 -5.25
CA THR A 154 -8.71 2.38 -5.30
C THR A 154 -9.15 1.44 -4.18
N PRO A 155 -10.45 1.41 -3.81
CA PRO A 155 -10.97 0.42 -2.86
C PRO A 155 -10.73 -1.03 -3.29
N TYR A 156 -10.84 -1.32 -4.60
CA TYR A 156 -10.56 -2.64 -5.15
C TYR A 156 -9.11 -3.05 -4.92
N ASP A 157 -8.17 -2.18 -5.29
CA ASP A 157 -6.74 -2.43 -5.11
C ASP A 157 -6.37 -2.48 -3.64
N ALA A 158 -6.93 -1.59 -2.80
CA ALA A 158 -6.68 -1.57 -1.36
C ALA A 158 -7.05 -2.92 -0.71
N LYS A 159 -8.23 -3.45 -0.99
CA LYS A 159 -8.64 -4.76 -0.48
C LYS A 159 -7.80 -5.90 -1.04
N GLY A 160 -7.64 -5.95 -2.35
CA GLY A 160 -6.96 -7.06 -3.03
C GLY A 160 -5.46 -7.12 -2.74
N LEU A 161 -4.76 -5.99 -2.70
CA LEU A 161 -3.34 -5.91 -2.39
C LEU A 161 -3.06 -6.18 -0.91
N LEU A 162 -3.91 -5.71 0.02
CA LEU A 162 -3.73 -6.01 1.44
C LEU A 162 -3.86 -7.51 1.72
N LYS A 163 -4.83 -8.16 1.11
CA LYS A 163 -4.97 -9.63 1.21
C LYS A 163 -3.76 -10.35 0.63
N ALA A 164 -3.26 -9.90 -0.53
CA ALA A 164 -2.03 -10.45 -1.12
C ALA A 164 -0.82 -10.24 -0.20
N ALA A 165 -0.69 -9.06 0.41
CA ALA A 165 0.37 -8.74 1.35
C ALA A 165 0.33 -9.62 2.62
N ILE A 166 -0.86 -9.83 3.20
CA ILE A 166 -1.02 -10.71 4.37
C ILE A 166 -0.67 -12.17 4.04
N ARG A 167 -0.91 -12.60 2.79
CA ARG A 167 -0.60 -13.95 2.32
C ARG A 167 0.85 -14.13 1.89
N ASP A 168 1.61 -13.05 1.69
CA ASP A 168 3.02 -13.10 1.28
C ASP A 168 3.92 -13.63 2.41
N PRO A 169 4.96 -14.41 2.11
CA PRO A 169 5.92 -14.90 3.12
C PRO A 169 6.98 -13.86 3.52
N ASN A 170 7.04 -12.71 2.88
CA ASN A 170 8.04 -11.66 3.11
C ASN A 170 7.40 -10.38 3.68
N PRO A 171 8.20 -9.49 4.28
CA PRO A 171 7.68 -8.24 4.82
C PRO A 171 7.16 -7.30 3.73
N VAL A 172 5.97 -6.76 3.95
CA VAL A 172 5.32 -5.80 3.05
C VAL A 172 5.02 -4.51 3.80
N LEU A 173 5.53 -3.39 3.30
CA LEU A 173 5.10 -2.06 3.70
C LEU A 173 3.88 -1.67 2.87
N TYR A 174 2.78 -1.40 3.54
CA TYR A 174 1.50 -1.12 2.92
C TYR A 174 1.09 0.32 3.22
N PHE A 175 1.36 1.22 2.28
CA PHE A 175 1.10 2.65 2.42
C PHE A 175 -0.33 2.99 1.98
N GLU A 176 -1.14 3.47 2.92
CA GLU A 176 -2.56 3.82 2.73
C GLU A 176 -2.72 5.32 2.66
N HIS A 177 -3.16 5.86 1.51
CA HIS A 177 -3.27 7.31 1.39
C HIS A 177 -4.47 7.85 2.17
N LYS A 178 -4.21 8.60 3.25
CA LYS A 178 -5.22 9.14 4.18
C LYS A 178 -6.31 9.97 3.50
N PHE A 179 -5.92 10.75 2.47
CA PHE A 179 -6.85 11.58 1.71
C PHE A 179 -7.94 10.73 1.03
N LEU A 180 -7.63 9.50 0.64
CA LEU A 180 -8.57 8.63 -0.07
C LEU A 180 -9.57 7.94 0.86
N TYR A 181 -9.30 7.81 2.14
CA TYR A 181 -10.05 6.95 3.08
C TYR A 181 -11.57 7.05 2.96
N ARG A 182 -12.13 8.26 2.94
CA ARG A 182 -13.58 8.49 2.89
C ARG A 182 -14.04 9.22 1.62
N ARG A 183 -13.11 9.59 0.74
CA ARG A 183 -13.39 10.39 -0.46
C ARG A 183 -13.73 9.54 -1.68
N ILE A 184 -13.19 8.34 -1.75
CA ILE A 184 -13.44 7.45 -2.88
C ILE A 184 -14.23 6.23 -2.44
N LYS A 185 -15.08 5.77 -3.36
CA LYS A 185 -15.91 4.57 -3.17
C LYS A 185 -15.90 3.74 -4.44
N ALA A 186 -16.09 2.44 -4.28
CA ALA A 186 -16.28 1.53 -5.41
C ALA A 186 -17.13 0.34 -4.98
N ALA A 187 -17.82 -0.28 -5.94
CA ALA A 187 -18.45 -1.56 -5.76
C ALA A 187 -17.38 -2.67 -5.84
N LEU A 188 -17.34 -3.56 -4.87
CA LEU A 188 -16.35 -4.65 -4.80
C LEU A 188 -16.99 -6.00 -5.16
N PRO A 189 -16.18 -6.95 -5.72
CA PRO A 189 -16.64 -8.32 -5.92
C PRO A 189 -17.03 -8.99 -4.58
N GLN A 190 -18.10 -9.79 -4.61
CA GLN A 190 -18.50 -10.59 -3.44
C GLN A 190 -17.55 -11.77 -3.19
N LYS A 191 -16.95 -12.31 -4.26
CA LYS A 191 -16.02 -13.43 -4.16
C LYS A 191 -14.68 -13.00 -3.62
N ASP A 192 -14.01 -13.90 -2.92
CA ASP A 192 -12.63 -13.72 -2.53
C ASP A 192 -11.74 -13.40 -3.75
N TYR A 193 -10.93 -12.37 -3.64
CA TYR A 193 -9.97 -12.01 -4.67
C TYR A 193 -8.71 -11.40 -4.04
N ILE A 194 -7.63 -11.47 -4.78
CA ILE A 194 -6.37 -10.77 -4.49
C ILE A 194 -5.95 -9.98 -5.73
N VAL A 195 -5.18 -8.93 -5.52
CA VAL A 195 -4.45 -8.23 -6.58
C VAL A 195 -2.98 -8.65 -6.44
N PRO A 196 -2.34 -9.17 -7.50
CA PRO A 196 -0.95 -9.60 -7.42
C PRO A 196 -0.01 -8.44 -7.10
N LEU A 197 0.94 -8.68 -6.18
CA LEU A 197 2.03 -7.74 -5.93
C LEU A 197 2.96 -7.69 -7.15
N GLY A 198 3.54 -6.51 -7.43
CA GLY A 198 4.46 -6.32 -8.55
C GLY A 198 3.76 -6.20 -9.91
N LYS A 199 2.46 -5.86 -9.93
CA LYS A 199 1.71 -5.61 -11.18
C LYS A 199 1.06 -4.23 -11.16
N ALA A 200 1.45 -3.41 -12.13
CA ALA A 200 0.82 -2.13 -12.41
C ALA A 200 -0.50 -2.32 -13.18
N GLU A 201 -1.29 -1.26 -13.28
CA GLU A 201 -2.52 -1.24 -14.04
C GLU A 201 -2.60 0.01 -14.92
N VAL A 202 -2.95 -0.18 -16.18
CA VAL A 202 -3.30 0.94 -17.07
C VAL A 202 -4.73 1.35 -16.76
N LYS A 203 -4.90 2.42 -15.97
CA LYS A 203 -6.22 2.94 -15.58
C LYS A 203 -6.92 3.66 -16.72
N ARG A 204 -6.16 4.27 -17.62
CA ARG A 204 -6.65 4.89 -18.85
C ARG A 204 -5.64 4.64 -19.95
N THR A 205 -6.11 4.09 -21.05
CA THR A 205 -5.28 3.94 -22.27
C THR A 205 -5.13 5.29 -22.98
N GLY A 206 -3.96 5.54 -23.54
CA GLY A 206 -3.64 6.74 -24.33
C GLY A 206 -2.48 6.47 -25.28
N ARG A 207 -2.15 7.44 -26.13
CA ARG A 207 -1.11 7.27 -27.16
C ARG A 207 -0.12 8.41 -27.29
N ASP A 208 -0.38 9.57 -26.66
CA ASP A 208 0.47 10.76 -26.85
C ASP A 208 1.49 10.94 -25.75
N VAL A 209 1.13 10.63 -24.47
CA VAL A 209 2.00 10.76 -23.30
C VAL A 209 1.64 9.68 -22.31
N SER A 210 2.63 9.02 -21.68
CA SER A 210 2.44 8.15 -20.52
C SER A 210 2.60 8.96 -19.23
N LEU A 211 1.62 8.90 -18.33
CA LEU A 211 1.73 9.41 -16.98
C LEU A 211 1.75 8.22 -16.01
N ILE A 212 2.86 8.06 -15.30
CA ILE A 212 3.11 6.96 -14.37
C ILE A 212 3.04 7.50 -12.96
N THR A 213 2.22 6.89 -12.11
CA THR A 213 1.91 7.41 -10.78
C THR A 213 1.41 6.30 -9.83
N TYR A 214 1.04 6.66 -8.59
CA TYR A 214 0.46 5.77 -7.58
C TYR A 214 -0.35 6.55 -6.54
N GLY A 215 -1.08 5.84 -5.68
CA GLY A 215 -1.81 6.43 -4.57
C GLY A 215 -2.82 7.50 -5.00
N ALA A 216 -2.90 8.59 -4.25
CA ALA A 216 -3.85 9.66 -4.55
C ALA A 216 -3.59 10.36 -5.88
N MET A 217 -2.35 10.38 -6.35
CA MET A 217 -2.00 11.05 -7.61
C MET A 217 -2.61 10.39 -8.84
N VAL A 218 -3.05 9.13 -8.76
CA VAL A 218 -3.80 8.46 -9.84
C VAL A 218 -5.10 9.21 -10.17
N HIS A 219 -5.82 9.67 -9.15
CA HIS A 219 -7.07 10.41 -9.35
C HIS A 219 -6.83 11.76 -10.00
N LEU A 220 -5.79 12.50 -9.56
CA LEU A 220 -5.39 13.74 -10.18
C LEU A 220 -4.96 13.54 -11.64
N ALA A 221 -4.23 12.45 -11.93
CA ALA A 221 -3.82 12.09 -13.28
C ALA A 221 -5.01 11.79 -14.20
N LEU A 222 -6.04 11.12 -13.70
CA LEU A 222 -7.27 10.84 -14.45
C LEU A 222 -8.06 12.11 -14.74
N GLU A 223 -8.19 13.02 -13.77
CA GLU A 223 -8.80 14.34 -13.97
C GLU A 223 -8.04 15.17 -15.02
N ALA A 224 -6.71 15.18 -14.93
CA ALA A 224 -5.86 15.85 -15.93
C ALA A 224 -6.02 15.26 -17.32
N ALA A 225 -6.16 13.92 -17.42
CA ALA A 225 -6.38 13.24 -18.69
C ALA A 225 -7.70 13.62 -19.36
N GLU A 226 -8.77 13.84 -18.57
CA GLU A 226 -10.05 14.33 -19.08
C GLU A 226 -9.94 15.77 -19.63
N LEU A 227 -9.20 16.64 -18.94
CA LEU A 227 -8.98 18.01 -19.39
C LEU A 227 -8.14 18.06 -20.66
N LEU A 228 -7.03 17.33 -20.70
CA LEU A 228 -6.12 17.26 -21.85
C LEU A 228 -6.80 16.64 -23.08
N GLY A 229 -7.70 15.67 -22.87
CA GLY A 229 -8.49 15.06 -23.94
C GLY A 229 -9.36 16.08 -24.70
N LYS A 230 -9.83 17.16 -24.04
CA LYS A 230 -10.57 18.26 -24.67
C LYS A 230 -9.67 19.12 -25.55
N GLU A 231 -8.35 19.11 -25.29
CA GLU A 231 -7.33 19.79 -26.06
C GLU A 231 -6.70 18.90 -27.15
N GLY A 232 -7.19 17.66 -27.29
CA GLY A 232 -6.71 16.70 -28.28
C GLY A 232 -5.47 15.91 -27.88
N ILE A 233 -5.09 15.95 -26.60
CA ILE A 233 -3.96 15.20 -26.05
C ILE A 233 -4.47 13.92 -25.36
N ASP A 234 -4.04 12.75 -25.84
CA ASP A 234 -4.48 11.45 -25.37
C ASP A 234 -3.48 10.86 -24.36
N LEU A 235 -3.73 11.14 -23.06
CA LEU A 235 -2.86 10.77 -21.95
C LEU A 235 -3.16 9.31 -21.52
N GLU A 236 -2.13 8.48 -21.45
CA GLU A 236 -2.18 7.17 -20.78
C GLU A 236 -1.85 7.34 -19.30
N VAL A 237 -2.66 6.73 -18.43
CA VAL A 237 -2.43 6.76 -16.97
C VAL A 237 -2.12 5.35 -16.48
N VAL A 238 -0.92 5.17 -15.93
CA VAL A 238 -0.43 3.92 -15.35
C VAL A 238 -0.35 4.07 -13.85
N ASP A 239 -1.10 3.24 -13.13
CA ASP A 239 -1.05 3.10 -11.68
C ASP A 239 -0.06 1.99 -11.31
N LEU A 240 1.01 2.35 -10.63
CA LEU A 240 2.05 1.40 -10.20
C LEU A 240 1.54 0.38 -9.19
N ARG A 241 0.65 0.75 -8.28
CA ARG A 241 0.10 -0.07 -7.19
C ARG A 241 1.15 -0.68 -6.27
N THR A 242 2.22 -1.21 -6.83
CA THR A 242 3.39 -1.75 -6.12
C THR A 242 4.62 -0.98 -6.55
N LEU A 243 5.33 -0.43 -5.57
CA LEU A 243 6.57 0.32 -5.80
C LEU A 243 7.81 -0.59 -5.79
N ILE A 244 7.78 -1.63 -4.94
CA ILE A 244 8.78 -2.70 -4.90
C ILE A 244 8.06 -4.05 -4.77
N PRO A 245 8.24 -4.99 -5.71
CA PRO A 245 8.95 -4.82 -6.99
C PRO A 245 8.13 -4.00 -8.01
N LEU A 246 8.83 -3.23 -8.84
CA LEU A 246 8.22 -2.50 -9.95
C LEU A 246 7.80 -3.44 -11.10
N ASP A 247 6.66 -3.17 -11.72
CA ASP A 247 6.25 -3.77 -12.99
C ASP A 247 6.93 -3.04 -14.17
N LYS A 248 8.21 -3.34 -14.38
CA LYS A 248 9.01 -2.73 -15.45
C LYS A 248 8.41 -2.97 -16.83
N GLU A 249 7.82 -4.16 -17.05
CA GLU A 249 7.22 -4.53 -18.34
C GLU A 249 6.08 -3.57 -18.72
N THR A 250 5.17 -3.28 -17.78
CA THR A 250 4.06 -2.35 -18.03
C THR A 250 4.57 -0.93 -18.23
N ILE A 251 5.56 -0.49 -17.44
CA ILE A 251 6.20 0.82 -17.59
C ILE A 251 6.82 0.97 -18.98
N TYR A 252 7.68 0.03 -19.39
CA TYR A 252 8.35 0.08 -20.69
C TYR A 252 7.36 -0.02 -21.85
N ALA A 253 6.34 -0.88 -21.76
CA ALA A 253 5.34 -1.01 -22.79
C ALA A 253 4.56 0.31 -23.02
N SER A 254 4.20 0.99 -21.93
CA SER A 254 3.54 2.29 -21.99
C SER A 254 4.43 3.36 -22.62
N VAL A 255 5.67 3.49 -22.14
CA VAL A 255 6.60 4.54 -22.62
C VAL A 255 7.03 4.30 -24.08
N ARG A 256 7.29 3.05 -24.48
CA ARG A 256 7.59 2.72 -25.88
C ARG A 256 6.45 3.10 -26.82
N LYS A 257 5.19 2.98 -26.37
CA LYS A 257 4.02 3.35 -27.16
C LYS A 257 3.91 4.85 -27.38
N THR A 258 4.14 5.65 -26.32
CA THR A 258 3.91 7.10 -26.34
C THR A 258 5.16 7.92 -26.63
N SER A 259 6.35 7.37 -26.38
CA SER A 259 7.66 8.04 -26.50
C SER A 259 7.81 9.30 -25.63
N LYS A 260 6.89 9.54 -24.71
CA LYS A 260 6.88 10.67 -23.77
C LYS A 260 6.37 10.21 -22.44
N VAL A 261 7.03 10.62 -21.36
CA VAL A 261 6.64 10.20 -20.00
C VAL A 261 6.61 11.37 -19.03
N ILE A 262 5.61 11.35 -18.16
CA ILE A 262 5.51 12.16 -16.96
C ILE A 262 5.52 11.20 -15.78
N LEU A 263 6.43 11.43 -14.82
CA LEU A 263 6.48 10.72 -13.56
C LEU A 263 5.89 11.63 -12.48
N LEU A 264 4.75 11.23 -11.93
CA LEU A 264 4.02 12.03 -10.96
C LEU A 264 3.94 11.30 -9.62
N HIS A 265 4.42 11.92 -8.56
CA HIS A 265 4.24 11.43 -7.20
C HIS A 265 4.22 12.60 -6.21
N GLU A 266 3.71 12.34 -5.02
CA GLU A 266 3.59 13.32 -3.94
C GLU A 266 4.87 13.43 -3.12
N ASP A 267 5.65 12.36 -3.07
CA ASP A 267 6.95 12.31 -2.41
C ASP A 267 7.95 13.32 -2.98
N ASN A 268 9.03 13.58 -2.26
CA ASN A 268 10.13 14.43 -2.71
C ASN A 268 10.74 13.93 -4.01
N LYS A 269 11.14 14.83 -4.90
CA LYS A 269 11.84 14.46 -6.14
C LYS A 269 13.17 13.77 -5.86
N THR A 270 13.92 14.29 -4.88
CA THR A 270 15.22 13.73 -4.49
C THR A 270 15.03 12.40 -3.78
N GLY A 271 15.48 11.32 -4.41
CA GLY A 271 15.38 9.97 -3.85
C GLY A 271 13.99 9.33 -3.96
N GLY A 272 12.99 10.00 -4.55
CA GLY A 272 11.68 9.40 -4.80
C GLY A 272 11.69 8.41 -5.97
N ILE A 273 10.63 7.58 -6.09
CA ILE A 273 10.53 6.50 -7.09
C ILE A 273 10.64 7.01 -8.53
N GLY A 274 10.25 8.26 -8.79
CA GLY A 274 10.39 8.88 -10.11
C GLY A 274 11.83 8.95 -10.59
N ALA A 275 12.79 9.14 -9.68
CA ALA A 275 14.22 9.14 -10.02
C ALA A 275 14.69 7.75 -10.46
N GLU A 276 14.27 6.68 -9.77
CA GLU A 276 14.57 5.29 -10.14
C GLU A 276 13.95 4.94 -11.49
N ILE A 277 12.67 5.27 -11.71
CA ILE A 277 12.01 4.99 -12.99
C ILE A 277 12.69 5.77 -14.13
N SER A 278 13.13 7.01 -13.89
CA SER A 278 13.87 7.80 -14.88
C SER A 278 15.20 7.15 -15.27
N ALA A 279 15.94 6.63 -14.28
CA ALA A 279 17.18 5.89 -14.51
C ALA A 279 16.93 4.61 -15.33
N LEU A 280 15.94 3.80 -14.94
CA LEU A 280 15.56 2.58 -15.67
C LEU A 280 15.18 2.87 -17.12
N LEU A 281 14.43 3.93 -17.38
CA LEU A 281 14.04 4.34 -18.75
C LEU A 281 15.22 4.86 -19.58
N ALA A 282 16.24 5.39 -18.93
CA ALA A 282 17.45 5.86 -19.62
C ALA A 282 18.45 4.72 -19.94
N GLU A 283 18.37 3.63 -19.19
CA GLU A 283 19.21 2.44 -19.39
C GLU A 283 18.66 1.50 -20.47
N ASP A 284 17.34 1.46 -20.72
CA ASP A 284 16.66 0.58 -21.68
C ASP A 284 16.54 1.25 -23.08
#